data_4995e5955932f915192393bb686a6d09
#
_entry.id   4995e5955932f915192393bb686a6d09
#
_cell.length_a   1.000
_cell.length_b   1.000
_cell.length_c   1.000
_cell.angle_alpha   90.00
_cell.angle_beta   90.00
_cell.angle_gamma   90.00
#
_symmetry.space_group_name_H-M   'P 1'
#
loop_
_entity.id
_entity.type
_entity.pdbx_description
1 polymer ?
#
loop_
_entity_poly.entity_id
_entity_poly.type
_entity_poly.pdbx_seq_one_letter_code
_entity_poly.pdbx_strand_id
1 'polypeptide(L)'
;LEERVKGDRRLPVWEGEFYFEYHRGTYTSMARNKRSNRKAELGLMDLELLSVLAQAQVAYPAEELDRMWKKVLINQFHDILPGSAIHEVYEVTKEEYAALQKEIKALEEERLHALVGDGEGITIFNTTGHDRSDIVELGEIHAEALKDAEGVLYPVQKTAEGAVVYVEHLPSKGYKTFAAVSGETEQKTPFVIVGDHTLETPFYTVHLDAEGRFDRIYDKENDREVLQDGKKGNQFRM
;
A
#
# COMPACT_ATOMS: atom_id res chain seq x y z
N LEU A 1 9.16 -32.10 -22.76
CA LEU A 1 10.13 -31.22 -23.43
C LEU A 1 11.42 -31.14 -22.63
N GLU A 2 11.32 -30.87 -21.32
CA GLU A 2 12.45 -30.74 -20.39
C GLU A 2 13.42 -31.91 -20.44
N GLU A 3 12.92 -33.15 -20.39
CA GLU A 3 13.77 -34.36 -20.49
C GLU A 3 14.55 -34.47 -21.80
N ARG A 4 14.02 -33.92 -22.92
CA ARG A 4 14.69 -33.95 -24.19
C ARG A 4 15.84 -32.96 -24.32
N VAL A 5 15.82 -31.90 -23.54
CA VAL A 5 16.82 -30.81 -23.57
C VAL A 5 17.77 -30.84 -22.40
N LYS A 6 17.49 -31.65 -21.37
CA LYS A 6 18.31 -31.79 -20.18
C LYS A 6 19.71 -32.31 -20.56
N GLY A 7 20.70 -31.47 -20.28
CA GLY A 7 22.10 -31.79 -20.60
C GLY A 7 22.56 -31.46 -22.04
N ASP A 8 21.73 -30.86 -22.89
CA ASP A 8 22.17 -30.35 -24.19
C ASP A 8 23.02 -29.09 -24.01
N ARG A 9 24.33 -29.24 -24.09
CA ARG A 9 25.33 -28.16 -23.92
C ARG A 9 25.29 -27.09 -25.02
N ARG A 10 24.51 -27.29 -26.07
CA ARG A 10 24.32 -26.28 -27.13
C ARG A 10 23.28 -25.23 -26.75
N LEU A 11 22.45 -25.51 -25.75
CA LEU A 11 21.45 -24.55 -25.26
C LEU A 11 22.14 -23.52 -24.39
N PRO A 12 21.90 -22.23 -24.64
CA PRO A 12 22.41 -21.17 -23.75
C PRO A 12 21.76 -21.27 -22.40
N VAL A 13 22.55 -21.09 -21.37
CA VAL A 13 22.09 -20.97 -19.98
C VAL A 13 22.19 -19.51 -19.59
N TRP A 14 21.09 -18.96 -19.09
CA TRP A 14 21.02 -17.61 -18.55
C TRP A 14 20.60 -17.66 -17.09
N GLU A 15 21.33 -16.97 -16.23
CA GLU A 15 20.99 -16.76 -14.83
C GLU A 15 20.73 -15.28 -14.60
N GLY A 16 19.54 -14.93 -14.06
CA GLY A 16 19.10 -13.58 -13.80
C GLY A 16 17.89 -13.15 -14.64
N GLU A 17 17.64 -11.86 -14.68
CA GLU A 17 16.51 -11.28 -15.39
C GLU A 17 16.69 -11.30 -16.91
N PHE A 18 15.61 -11.69 -17.62
CA PHE A 18 15.51 -11.50 -19.07
C PHE A 18 15.09 -10.07 -19.37
N TYR A 19 16.06 -9.14 -19.29
CA TYR A 19 15.81 -7.73 -19.50
C TYR A 19 16.43 -7.25 -20.81
N PHE A 20 15.61 -7.15 -21.86
CA PHE A 20 16.06 -6.76 -23.19
C PHE A 20 16.45 -5.29 -23.28
N GLU A 21 17.51 -4.98 -24.02
CA GLU A 21 18.06 -3.62 -24.12
C GLU A 21 17.06 -2.60 -24.69
N TYR A 22 16.27 -2.99 -25.68
CA TYR A 22 15.25 -2.12 -26.29
C TYR A 22 14.09 -1.77 -25.37
N HIS A 23 13.94 -2.48 -24.25
CA HIS A 23 12.85 -2.30 -23.29
C HIS A 23 13.36 -1.83 -21.94
N ARG A 24 14.60 -1.38 -21.86
CA ARG A 24 15.14 -0.77 -20.62
C ARG A 24 14.31 0.45 -20.22
N GLY A 25 14.02 0.56 -18.92
CA GLY A 25 13.18 1.64 -18.39
C GLY A 25 11.69 1.34 -18.38
N THR A 26 11.19 0.24 -18.98
CA THR A 26 9.76 -0.11 -18.95
C THR A 26 9.20 -0.30 -17.54
N TYR A 27 10.04 -0.69 -16.58
CA TYR A 27 9.63 -0.80 -15.16
C TYR A 27 9.28 0.55 -14.53
N THR A 28 9.84 1.65 -15.02
CA THR A 28 9.69 2.99 -14.44
C THR A 28 9.05 4.00 -15.39
N SER A 29 9.07 3.74 -16.72
CA SER A 29 8.46 4.62 -17.69
C SER A 29 6.97 4.78 -17.43
N MET A 30 6.46 6.00 -17.52
CA MET A 30 5.05 6.32 -17.26
C MET A 30 4.58 5.78 -15.89
N ALA A 31 5.34 6.03 -14.84
CA ALA A 31 5.11 5.51 -13.48
C ALA A 31 3.69 5.78 -12.95
N ARG A 32 3.10 6.94 -13.32
CA ARG A 32 1.71 7.26 -12.98
C ARG A 32 0.72 6.22 -13.53
N ASN A 33 0.93 5.78 -14.77
CA ASN A 33 0.07 4.76 -15.39
C ASN A 33 0.15 3.43 -14.63
N LYS A 34 1.36 2.98 -14.29
CA LYS A 34 1.59 1.76 -13.49
C LYS A 34 0.96 1.86 -12.10
N ARG A 35 1.10 3.01 -11.43
CA ARG A 35 0.48 3.26 -10.14
C ARG A 35 -1.06 3.23 -10.23
N SER A 36 -1.62 3.86 -11.26
CA SER A 36 -3.06 3.89 -11.47
C SER A 36 -3.62 2.51 -11.78
N ASN A 37 -2.92 1.73 -12.62
CA ASN A 37 -3.26 0.34 -12.89
C ASN A 37 -3.30 -0.48 -11.58
N ARG A 38 -2.23 -0.43 -10.78
CA ARG A 38 -2.18 -1.21 -9.54
C ARG A 38 -3.25 -0.80 -8.54
N LYS A 39 -3.54 0.50 -8.41
CA LYS A 39 -4.64 0.98 -7.57
C LYS A 39 -6.01 0.50 -8.05
N ALA A 40 -6.23 0.48 -9.36
CA ALA A 40 -7.48 -0.02 -9.94
C ALA A 40 -7.65 -1.53 -9.70
N GLU A 41 -6.59 -2.33 -9.90
CA GLU A 41 -6.62 -3.78 -9.59
C GLU A 41 -7.02 -4.03 -8.14
N LEU A 42 -6.34 -3.37 -7.20
CA LEU A 42 -6.62 -3.54 -5.76
C LEU A 42 -8.03 -3.09 -5.41
N GLY A 43 -8.45 -1.89 -5.87
CA GLY A 43 -9.80 -1.41 -5.58
C GLY A 43 -10.90 -2.30 -6.17
N LEU A 44 -10.72 -2.85 -7.37
CA LEU A 44 -11.70 -3.79 -7.93
C LEU A 44 -11.77 -5.09 -7.13
N MET A 45 -10.65 -5.62 -6.65
CA MET A 45 -10.63 -6.80 -5.79
C MET A 45 -11.32 -6.53 -4.45
N ASP A 46 -11.08 -5.36 -3.86
CA ASP A 46 -11.72 -4.93 -2.62
C ASP A 46 -13.23 -4.76 -2.83
N LEU A 47 -13.63 -4.11 -3.94
CA LEU A 47 -15.04 -3.92 -4.30
C LEU A 47 -15.77 -5.25 -4.51
N GLU A 48 -15.14 -6.24 -5.16
CA GLU A 48 -15.72 -7.59 -5.31
C GLU A 48 -16.00 -8.23 -3.95
N LEU A 49 -15.01 -8.19 -3.04
CA LEU A 49 -15.17 -8.75 -1.69
C LEU A 49 -16.26 -8.04 -0.90
N LEU A 50 -16.22 -6.70 -0.86
CA LEU A 50 -17.23 -5.90 -0.16
C LEU A 50 -18.63 -6.11 -0.74
N SER A 51 -18.73 -6.26 -2.07
CA SER A 51 -20.03 -6.52 -2.73
C SER A 51 -20.59 -7.89 -2.40
N VAL A 52 -19.74 -8.91 -2.24
CA VAL A 52 -20.19 -10.24 -1.76
C VAL A 52 -20.67 -10.15 -0.32
N LEU A 53 -19.96 -9.43 0.56
CA LEU A 53 -20.34 -9.26 1.95
C LEU A 53 -21.64 -8.46 2.10
N ALA A 54 -21.84 -7.42 1.29
CA ALA A 54 -23.02 -6.54 1.34
C ALA A 54 -24.21 -7.04 0.51
N GLN A 55 -24.14 -8.18 -0.15
CA GLN A 55 -25.16 -8.62 -1.14
C GLN A 55 -26.58 -8.83 -0.58
N ALA A 56 -26.73 -8.94 0.74
CA ALA A 56 -28.03 -8.99 1.38
C ALA A 56 -28.73 -7.61 1.45
N GLN A 57 -27.96 -6.53 1.37
CA GLN A 57 -28.41 -5.15 1.48
C GLN A 57 -28.38 -4.40 0.14
N VAL A 58 -27.33 -4.65 -0.67
CA VAL A 58 -27.07 -3.99 -1.96
C VAL A 58 -26.78 -5.05 -3.02
N ALA A 59 -27.38 -4.89 -4.21
CA ALA A 59 -27.15 -5.84 -5.31
C ALA A 59 -25.68 -5.89 -5.73
N TYR A 60 -25.20 -7.07 -6.09
CA TYR A 60 -23.85 -7.26 -6.61
C TYR A 60 -23.71 -6.58 -7.97
N PRO A 61 -22.71 -5.70 -8.19
CA PRO A 61 -22.58 -4.85 -9.37
C PRO A 61 -21.85 -5.59 -10.51
N ALA A 62 -22.42 -6.68 -11.01
CA ALA A 62 -21.77 -7.55 -11.97
C ALA A 62 -21.43 -6.86 -13.29
N GLU A 63 -22.33 -6.02 -13.81
CA GLU A 63 -22.13 -5.31 -15.09
C GLU A 63 -21.08 -4.21 -14.95
N GLU A 64 -21.09 -3.47 -13.85
CA GLU A 64 -20.10 -2.45 -13.53
C GLU A 64 -18.71 -3.06 -13.36
N LEU A 65 -18.59 -4.13 -12.60
CA LEU A 65 -17.32 -4.85 -12.40
C LEU A 65 -16.77 -5.40 -13.72
N ASP A 66 -17.59 -6.05 -14.54
CA ASP A 66 -17.18 -6.56 -15.85
C ASP A 66 -16.65 -5.42 -16.75
N ARG A 67 -17.37 -4.30 -16.81
CA ARG A 67 -16.96 -3.13 -17.58
C ARG A 67 -15.67 -2.52 -17.06
N MET A 68 -15.54 -2.38 -15.76
CA MET A 68 -14.36 -1.81 -15.11
C MET A 68 -13.11 -2.70 -15.29
N TRP A 69 -13.24 -4.01 -15.09
CA TRP A 69 -12.17 -4.95 -15.37
C TRP A 69 -11.72 -4.94 -16.82
N LYS A 70 -12.65 -4.90 -17.78
CA LYS A 70 -12.30 -4.80 -19.21
C LYS A 70 -11.49 -3.53 -19.50
N LYS A 71 -11.80 -2.41 -18.85
CA LYS A 71 -11.04 -1.17 -19.00
C LYS A 71 -9.62 -1.30 -18.45
N VAL A 72 -9.45 -1.90 -17.28
CA VAL A 72 -8.12 -2.20 -16.71
C VAL A 72 -7.32 -3.09 -17.65
N LEU A 73 -7.92 -4.19 -18.13
CA LEU A 73 -7.26 -5.16 -19.00
C LEU A 73 -6.82 -4.53 -20.35
N ILE A 74 -7.62 -3.64 -20.94
CA ILE A 74 -7.21 -2.90 -22.15
C ILE A 74 -5.99 -2.03 -21.84
N ASN A 75 -5.96 -1.34 -20.70
CA ASN A 75 -4.85 -0.48 -20.31
C ASN A 75 -3.60 -1.25 -19.87
N GLN A 76 -3.70 -2.57 -19.70
CA GLN A 76 -2.56 -3.47 -19.49
C GLN A 76 -1.91 -3.97 -20.80
N PHE A 77 -2.40 -3.50 -21.95
CA PHE A 77 -1.82 -3.84 -23.26
C PHE A 77 -0.31 -3.59 -23.27
N HIS A 78 0.43 -4.45 -23.99
CA HIS A 78 1.89 -4.52 -23.93
C HIS A 78 2.64 -3.24 -24.36
N ASP A 79 1.97 -2.29 -25.00
CA ASP A 79 2.53 -0.96 -25.31
C ASP A 79 2.02 0.14 -24.39
N ILE A 80 0.92 -0.08 -23.65
CA ILE A 80 0.35 0.92 -22.74
C ILE A 80 1.00 0.81 -21.36
N LEU A 81 0.91 -0.36 -20.71
CA LEU A 81 1.45 -0.54 -19.38
C LEU A 81 2.97 -0.33 -19.29
N PRO A 82 3.80 -0.79 -20.23
CA PRO A 82 5.23 -0.56 -20.22
C PRO A 82 5.67 0.89 -20.42
N GLY A 83 4.84 1.72 -21.02
CA GLY A 83 5.16 3.13 -21.22
C GLY A 83 5.71 3.45 -22.62
N SER A 84 5.52 2.57 -23.61
CA SER A 84 6.06 2.68 -24.98
C SER A 84 5.03 3.14 -26.03
N ALA A 85 3.79 3.45 -25.61
CA ALA A 85 2.78 4.02 -26.50
C ALA A 85 3.03 5.52 -26.79
N ILE A 86 2.30 6.07 -27.74
CA ILE A 86 2.33 7.51 -28.05
C ILE A 86 1.71 8.35 -26.93
N HIS A 87 2.01 9.64 -26.90
CA HIS A 87 1.60 10.55 -25.83
C HIS A 87 0.07 10.58 -25.62
N GLU A 88 -0.67 10.62 -26.71
CA GLU A 88 -2.14 10.70 -26.69
C GLU A 88 -2.78 9.52 -25.94
N VAL A 89 -2.21 8.35 -26.01
CA VAL A 89 -2.68 7.18 -25.27
C VAL A 89 -2.59 7.44 -23.75
N TYR A 90 -1.53 8.09 -23.28
CA TYR A 90 -1.36 8.38 -21.86
C TYR A 90 -2.27 9.50 -21.36
N GLU A 91 -2.69 10.42 -22.19
CA GLU A 91 -3.74 11.37 -21.81
C GLU A 91 -5.09 10.65 -21.65
N VAL A 92 -5.44 9.76 -22.57
CA VAL A 92 -6.66 8.93 -22.49
C VAL A 92 -6.63 8.04 -21.22
N THR A 93 -5.52 7.31 -20.98
CA THR A 93 -5.42 6.42 -19.81
C THR A 93 -5.51 7.17 -18.49
N LYS A 94 -4.99 8.41 -18.44
CA LYS A 94 -5.08 9.27 -17.26
C LYS A 94 -6.54 9.58 -16.90
N GLU A 95 -7.32 9.97 -17.89
CA GLU A 95 -8.74 10.28 -17.72
C GLU A 95 -9.53 9.02 -17.36
N GLU A 96 -9.27 7.92 -18.04
CA GLU A 96 -9.94 6.64 -17.80
C GLU A 96 -9.69 6.11 -16.40
N TYR A 97 -8.44 6.11 -15.93
CA TYR A 97 -8.12 5.68 -14.57
C TYR A 97 -8.66 6.62 -13.51
N ALA A 98 -8.71 7.92 -13.76
CA ALA A 98 -9.32 8.87 -12.83
C ALA A 98 -10.82 8.62 -12.67
N ALA A 99 -11.54 8.40 -13.78
CA ALA A 99 -12.95 8.06 -13.76
C ALA A 99 -13.20 6.72 -13.08
N LEU A 100 -12.38 5.70 -13.39
CA LEU A 100 -12.46 4.36 -12.82
C LEU A 100 -12.27 4.38 -11.30
N GLN A 101 -11.24 5.05 -10.82
CA GLN A 101 -10.97 5.14 -9.37
C GLN A 101 -12.09 5.86 -8.62
N LYS A 102 -12.66 6.90 -9.22
CA LYS A 102 -13.82 7.59 -8.65
C LYS A 102 -15.05 6.69 -8.54
N GLU A 103 -15.31 5.88 -9.57
CA GLU A 103 -16.43 4.95 -9.59
C GLU A 103 -16.24 3.81 -8.58
N ILE A 104 -15.05 3.20 -8.55
CA ILE A 104 -14.70 2.17 -7.56
C ILE A 104 -14.96 2.72 -6.16
N LYS A 105 -14.40 3.89 -5.83
CA LYS A 105 -14.56 4.49 -4.51
C LYS A 105 -16.03 4.74 -4.14
N ALA A 106 -16.85 5.23 -5.05
CA ALA A 106 -18.26 5.45 -4.78
C ALA A 106 -19.02 4.14 -4.49
N LEU A 107 -18.71 3.08 -5.23
CA LEU A 107 -19.30 1.78 -5.02
C LEU A 107 -18.80 1.12 -3.72
N GLU A 108 -17.52 1.28 -3.36
CA GLU A 108 -16.97 0.81 -2.07
C GLU A 108 -17.67 1.53 -0.90
N GLU A 109 -17.78 2.85 -0.95
CA GLU A 109 -18.43 3.65 0.09
C GLU A 109 -19.90 3.20 0.31
N GLU A 110 -20.65 2.94 -0.78
CA GLU A 110 -22.02 2.43 -0.69
C GLU A 110 -22.07 1.07 0.03
N ARG A 111 -21.15 0.14 -0.27
CA ARG A 111 -21.10 -1.18 0.34
C ARG A 111 -20.64 -1.14 1.78
N LEU A 112 -19.65 -0.34 2.06
CA LEU A 112 -19.18 -0.12 3.44
C LEU A 112 -20.31 0.46 4.30
N HIS A 113 -21.03 1.47 3.79
CA HIS A 113 -22.17 2.03 4.49
C HIS A 113 -23.29 0.98 4.71
N ALA A 114 -23.58 0.14 3.72
CA ALA A 114 -24.55 -0.94 3.85
C ALA A 114 -24.13 -1.99 4.89
N LEU A 115 -22.83 -2.23 5.06
CA LEU A 115 -22.29 -3.20 6.03
C LEU A 115 -22.30 -2.67 7.47
N VAL A 116 -21.94 -1.40 7.67
CA VAL A 116 -21.77 -0.85 9.04
C VAL A 116 -22.95 0.02 9.49
N GLY A 117 -23.74 0.55 8.55
CA GLY A 117 -24.85 1.47 8.84
C GLY A 117 -24.39 2.82 9.38
N ASP A 118 -25.33 3.58 9.94
CA ASP A 118 -25.09 4.85 10.59
C ASP A 118 -24.76 4.60 12.07
N GLY A 119 -23.59 5.05 12.52
CA GLY A 119 -23.12 4.90 13.90
C GLY A 119 -22.00 5.87 14.25
N GLU A 120 -21.70 5.99 15.53
CA GLU A 120 -20.60 6.83 16.05
C GLU A 120 -19.23 6.11 16.04
N GLY A 121 -19.19 4.84 15.62
CA GLY A 121 -17.98 4.02 15.60
C GLY A 121 -17.18 4.18 14.30
N ILE A 122 -15.94 3.75 14.35
CA ILE A 122 -15.05 3.63 13.18
C ILE A 122 -14.82 2.15 12.95
N THR A 123 -15.17 1.66 11.75
CA THR A 123 -14.91 0.28 11.36
C THR A 123 -13.81 0.24 10.31
N ILE A 124 -12.77 -0.54 10.60
CA ILE A 124 -11.60 -0.73 9.73
C ILE A 124 -11.63 -2.16 9.19
N PHE A 125 -11.70 -2.29 7.87
CA PHE A 125 -11.71 -3.56 7.15
C PHE A 125 -10.30 -3.95 6.70
N ASN A 126 -9.99 -5.22 6.82
CA ASN A 126 -8.85 -5.86 6.17
C ASN A 126 -9.35 -6.80 5.08
N THR A 127 -9.21 -6.39 3.83
CA THR A 127 -9.62 -7.13 2.64
C THR A 127 -8.61 -8.19 2.21
N THR A 128 -7.42 -8.22 2.81
CA THR A 128 -6.35 -9.16 2.46
C THR A 128 -6.58 -10.56 3.06
N GLY A 129 -5.94 -11.56 2.47
CA GLY A 129 -6.05 -12.96 2.89
C GLY A 129 -5.17 -13.36 4.10
N HIS A 130 -4.64 -12.40 4.84
CA HIS A 130 -3.80 -12.63 6.03
C HIS A 130 -4.07 -11.58 7.09
N ASP A 131 -3.84 -11.92 8.34
CA ASP A 131 -3.88 -10.97 9.43
C ASP A 131 -2.77 -9.94 9.26
N ARG A 132 -3.06 -8.67 9.57
CA ARG A 132 -2.10 -7.60 9.42
C ARG A 132 -2.20 -6.55 10.50
N SER A 133 -1.10 -5.87 10.73
CA SER A 133 -1.05 -4.62 11.48
C SER A 133 -0.61 -3.53 10.52
N ASP A 134 -1.28 -2.38 10.52
CA ASP A 134 -1.01 -1.32 9.55
C ASP A 134 -1.35 0.06 10.07
N ILE A 135 -0.82 1.07 9.36
CA ILE A 135 -1.21 2.47 9.55
C ILE A 135 -2.45 2.73 8.70
N VAL A 136 -3.50 3.25 9.32
CA VAL A 136 -4.78 3.57 8.69
C VAL A 136 -5.00 5.07 8.69
N GLU A 137 -5.30 5.63 7.53
CA GLU A 137 -5.70 7.03 7.38
C GLU A 137 -7.18 7.19 7.76
N LEU A 138 -7.46 8.13 8.67
CA LEU A 138 -8.80 8.34 9.24
C LEU A 138 -9.51 9.60 8.70
N GLY A 139 -8.82 10.41 7.86
CA GLY A 139 -9.32 11.74 7.51
C GLY A 139 -9.38 12.67 8.72
N GLU A 140 -10.32 13.62 8.71
CA GLU A 140 -10.50 14.54 9.84
C GLU A 140 -11.28 13.85 10.97
N ILE A 141 -10.66 13.74 12.13
CA ILE A 141 -11.26 13.14 13.34
C ILE A 141 -10.88 13.93 14.58
N HIS A 142 -11.83 14.09 15.50
CA HIS A 142 -11.64 14.71 16.80
C HIS A 142 -11.54 13.63 17.88
N ALA A 143 -10.44 12.87 17.86
CA ALA A 143 -10.14 11.85 18.85
C ALA A 143 -8.64 11.86 19.18
N GLU A 144 -8.31 11.46 20.40
CA GLU A 144 -6.92 11.28 20.87
C GLU A 144 -6.50 9.81 20.71
N ALA A 145 -7.47 8.90 20.76
CA ALA A 145 -7.26 7.49 20.49
C ALA A 145 -8.52 6.82 19.93
N LEU A 146 -8.35 5.66 19.34
CA LEU A 146 -9.40 4.68 19.06
C LEU A 146 -9.37 3.60 20.14
N LYS A 147 -10.53 3.13 20.57
CA LYS A 147 -10.70 2.06 21.56
C LYS A 147 -11.47 0.91 20.95
N ASP A 148 -10.90 -0.29 20.96
CA ASP A 148 -11.57 -1.51 20.49
C ASP A 148 -12.52 -2.11 21.54
N ALA A 149 -13.18 -3.22 21.19
CA ALA A 149 -14.13 -3.92 22.07
C ALA A 149 -13.46 -4.53 23.32
N GLU A 150 -12.19 -4.86 23.24
CA GLU A 150 -11.36 -5.38 24.32
C GLU A 150 -10.84 -4.28 25.26
N GLY A 151 -11.09 -3.02 24.91
CA GLY A 151 -10.64 -1.86 25.66
C GLY A 151 -9.22 -1.41 25.37
N VAL A 152 -8.57 -1.96 24.35
CA VAL A 152 -7.24 -1.55 23.91
C VAL A 152 -7.32 -0.18 23.27
N LEU A 153 -6.39 0.69 23.64
CA LEU A 153 -6.29 2.04 23.10
C LEU A 153 -5.21 2.12 22.00
N TYR A 154 -5.59 2.69 20.87
CA TYR A 154 -4.74 2.94 19.71
C TYR A 154 -4.59 4.46 19.56
N PRO A 155 -3.44 5.04 19.90
CA PRO A 155 -3.21 6.48 19.81
C PRO A 155 -3.40 7.00 18.38
N VAL A 156 -4.10 8.12 18.25
CA VAL A 156 -4.31 8.80 16.97
C VAL A 156 -3.26 9.88 16.80
N GLN A 157 -2.53 9.85 15.71
CA GLN A 157 -1.55 10.87 15.34
C GLN A 157 -2.16 11.83 14.31
N LYS A 158 -2.18 13.13 14.62
CA LYS A 158 -2.61 14.16 13.67
C LYS A 158 -1.54 14.40 12.61
N THR A 159 -1.98 14.58 11.38
CA THR A 159 -1.14 14.90 10.21
C THR A 159 -1.64 16.19 9.55
N ALA A 160 -0.93 16.67 8.53
CA ALA A 160 -1.37 17.85 7.76
C ALA A 160 -2.66 17.59 6.96
N GLU A 161 -2.97 16.33 6.64
CA GLU A 161 -4.09 15.93 5.77
C GLU A 161 -5.22 15.21 6.55
N GLY A 162 -5.14 15.18 7.89
CA GLY A 162 -6.12 14.50 8.74
C GLY A 162 -5.47 13.81 9.94
N ALA A 163 -5.73 12.52 10.09
CA ALA A 163 -5.18 11.72 11.19
C ALA A 163 -4.82 10.31 10.71
N VAL A 164 -3.91 9.67 11.43
CA VAL A 164 -3.55 8.26 11.22
C VAL A 164 -3.57 7.50 12.53
N VAL A 165 -3.80 6.20 12.47
CA VAL A 165 -3.71 5.28 13.59
C VAL A 165 -2.97 4.02 13.18
N TYR A 166 -2.10 3.52 14.03
CA TYR A 166 -1.52 2.18 13.86
C TYR A 166 -2.41 1.17 14.57
N VAL A 167 -3.00 0.25 13.81
CA VAL A 167 -3.90 -0.79 14.32
C VAL A 167 -3.24 -2.15 14.20
N GLU A 168 -3.20 -2.88 15.30
CA GLU A 168 -2.61 -4.22 15.35
C GLU A 168 -3.68 -5.30 15.17
N HIS A 169 -3.26 -6.43 14.59
CA HIS A 169 -4.05 -7.66 14.48
C HIS A 169 -5.43 -7.46 13.83
N LEU A 170 -5.49 -6.76 12.70
CA LEU A 170 -6.67 -6.76 11.84
C LEU A 170 -6.83 -8.16 11.21
N PRO A 171 -7.94 -8.87 11.49
CA PRO A 171 -8.10 -10.24 11.02
C PRO A 171 -8.20 -10.31 9.50
N SER A 172 -7.69 -11.39 8.92
CA SER A 172 -7.81 -11.71 7.50
C SER A 172 -9.26 -11.65 7.03
N LYS A 173 -9.56 -10.94 5.93
CA LYS A 173 -10.90 -10.77 5.36
C LYS A 173 -11.95 -10.43 6.42
N GLY A 174 -11.56 -9.60 7.37
CA GLY A 174 -12.36 -9.24 8.53
C GLY A 174 -12.30 -7.75 8.84
N TYR A 175 -12.77 -7.39 10.01
CA TYR A 175 -12.82 -6.01 10.44
C TYR A 175 -12.68 -5.88 11.97
N LYS A 176 -12.35 -4.69 12.42
CA LYS A 176 -12.49 -4.26 13.81
C LYS A 176 -13.27 -2.96 13.88
N THR A 177 -14.10 -2.81 14.91
CA THR A 177 -14.84 -1.59 15.19
C THR A 177 -14.28 -0.92 16.43
N PHE A 178 -14.18 0.39 16.39
CA PHE A 178 -13.56 1.22 17.40
C PHE A 178 -14.50 2.36 17.81
N ALA A 179 -14.46 2.71 19.09
CA ALA A 179 -15.01 3.98 19.58
C ALA A 179 -13.92 5.06 19.53
N ALA A 180 -14.27 6.26 19.08
CA ALA A 180 -13.41 7.42 19.21
C ALA A 180 -13.40 7.90 20.67
N VAL A 181 -12.24 8.10 21.27
CA VAL A 181 -12.11 8.58 22.65
C VAL A 181 -11.26 9.85 22.70
N SER A 182 -11.70 10.78 23.57
CA SER A 182 -11.01 12.03 23.88
C SER A 182 -10.49 11.94 25.32
N GLY A 183 -9.28 12.39 25.57
CA GLY A 183 -8.63 12.41 26.87
C GLY A 183 -7.19 11.92 26.82
N GLU A 184 -6.45 12.14 27.89
CA GLU A 184 -5.05 11.70 27.96
C GLU A 184 -4.97 10.18 27.85
N THR A 185 -4.42 9.73 26.74
CA THR A 185 -3.96 8.36 26.60
C THR A 185 -2.57 8.27 27.22
N GLU A 186 -2.31 7.29 28.07
CA GLU A 186 -0.92 6.99 28.45
C GLU A 186 -0.10 6.85 27.18
N GLN A 187 0.81 7.81 26.95
CA GLN A 187 1.70 7.74 25.81
C GLN A 187 2.51 6.46 25.93
N LYS A 188 2.18 5.48 25.11
CA LYS A 188 3.10 4.37 24.86
C LYS A 188 4.43 4.99 24.41
N THR A 189 5.55 4.40 24.81
CA THR A 189 6.88 4.79 24.34
C THR A 189 6.83 5.07 22.84
N PRO A 190 7.28 6.25 22.39
CA PRO A 190 7.20 6.59 20.97
C PRO A 190 7.90 5.52 20.15
N PHE A 191 7.28 5.11 19.04
CA PHE A 191 7.87 4.12 18.14
C PHE A 191 9.21 4.61 17.56
N VAL A 192 9.35 5.92 17.40
CA VAL A 192 10.58 6.56 16.97
C VAL A 192 11.01 7.60 17.99
N ILE A 193 12.22 7.47 18.51
CA ILE A 193 12.88 8.47 19.34
C ILE A 193 13.82 9.26 18.44
N VAL A 194 13.63 10.58 18.38
CA VAL A 194 14.42 11.48 17.55
C VAL A 194 15.33 12.31 18.44
N GLY A 195 16.64 12.21 18.22
CA GLY A 195 17.66 13.11 18.78
C GLY A 195 18.20 14.07 17.71
N ASP A 196 19.18 14.89 18.06
CA ASP A 196 19.75 15.91 17.14
C ASP A 196 20.28 15.30 15.83
N HIS A 197 20.91 14.14 15.91
CA HIS A 197 21.45 13.41 14.75
C HIS A 197 21.14 11.92 14.82
N THR A 198 20.20 11.50 15.65
CA THR A 198 19.87 10.09 15.86
C THR A 198 18.39 9.82 15.67
N LEU A 199 18.10 8.66 15.10
CA LEU A 199 16.76 8.08 15.07
C LEU A 199 16.86 6.71 15.73
N GLU A 200 16.00 6.43 16.66
CA GLU A 200 15.94 5.13 17.33
C GLU A 200 14.53 4.54 17.22
N THR A 201 14.46 3.32 16.74
CA THR A 201 13.24 2.51 16.63
C THR A 201 13.45 1.18 17.36
N PRO A 202 12.41 0.37 17.58
CA PRO A 202 12.60 -1.00 18.07
C PRO A 202 13.57 -1.84 17.23
N PHE A 203 13.69 -1.54 15.94
CA PHE A 203 14.49 -2.33 14.98
C PHE A 203 15.86 -1.74 14.67
N TYR A 204 15.98 -0.41 14.67
CA TYR A 204 17.20 0.26 14.21
C TYR A 204 17.63 1.38 15.15
N THR A 205 18.95 1.56 15.25
CA THR A 205 19.58 2.81 15.68
C THR A 205 20.26 3.42 14.47
N VAL A 206 19.86 4.65 14.11
CA VAL A 206 20.37 5.38 12.95
C VAL A 206 21.07 6.64 13.42
N HIS A 207 22.24 6.92 12.86
CA HIS A 207 22.93 8.19 13.06
C HIS A 207 23.12 8.91 11.72
N LEU A 208 22.90 10.24 11.73
CA LEU A 208 23.05 11.10 10.57
C LEU A 208 24.22 12.08 10.81
N ASP A 209 24.97 12.34 9.77
CA ASP A 209 25.95 13.42 9.80
C ASP A 209 25.31 14.81 9.59
N ALA A 210 26.11 15.86 9.66
CA ALA A 210 25.63 17.24 9.52
C ALA A 210 25.01 17.55 8.15
N GLU A 211 25.28 16.73 7.12
CA GLU A 211 24.69 16.85 5.79
C GLU A 211 23.47 15.94 5.58
N GLY A 212 22.99 15.28 6.63
CA GLY A 212 21.82 14.40 6.59
C GLY A 212 22.08 13.04 5.93
N ARG A 213 23.34 12.64 5.81
CA ARG A 213 23.70 11.30 5.30
C ARG A 213 23.76 10.31 6.46
N PHE A 214 23.36 9.07 6.21
CA PHE A 214 23.56 8.02 7.20
C PHE A 214 25.05 7.70 7.32
N ASP A 215 25.61 7.88 8.49
CA ASP A 215 26.97 7.44 8.82
C ASP A 215 26.96 6.16 9.68
N ARG A 216 25.81 5.82 10.27
CA ARG A 216 25.59 4.56 10.96
C ARG A 216 24.13 4.10 10.82
N ILE A 217 23.92 2.81 10.57
CA ILE A 217 22.63 2.12 10.70
C ILE A 217 22.90 0.78 11.36
N TYR A 218 22.45 0.63 12.60
CA TYR A 218 22.57 -0.60 13.35
C TYR A 218 21.25 -1.35 13.41
N ASP A 219 21.23 -2.58 12.92
CA ASP A 219 20.11 -3.50 12.91
C ASP A 219 20.11 -4.29 14.23
N LYS A 220 19.14 -3.96 15.11
CA LYS A 220 19.04 -4.52 16.45
C LYS A 220 18.61 -5.99 16.48
N GLU A 221 17.82 -6.41 15.48
CA GLU A 221 17.32 -7.79 15.39
C GLU A 221 18.42 -8.76 14.97
N ASN A 222 19.28 -8.32 14.05
CA ASN A 222 20.34 -9.16 13.50
C ASN A 222 21.71 -8.85 14.09
N ASP A 223 21.79 -7.94 15.09
CA ASP A 223 23.01 -7.54 15.79
C ASP A 223 24.15 -7.19 14.81
N ARG A 224 23.89 -6.28 13.87
CA ARG A 224 24.85 -5.94 12.82
C ARG A 224 24.80 -4.50 12.37
N GLU A 225 25.92 -4.01 11.88
CA GLU A 225 25.97 -2.78 11.10
C GLU A 225 25.50 -3.02 9.66
N VAL A 226 24.62 -2.15 9.16
CA VAL A 226 24.09 -2.24 7.80
C VAL A 226 25.04 -1.60 6.80
N LEU A 227 25.72 -0.53 7.21
CA LEU A 227 26.66 0.17 6.36
C LEU A 227 28.06 -0.46 6.49
N GLN A 228 28.77 -0.55 5.38
CA GLN A 228 30.19 -0.93 5.38
C GLN A 228 31.01 0.17 6.08
N ASP A 229 32.03 -0.25 6.84
CA ASP A 229 32.93 0.65 7.55
C ASP A 229 33.44 1.81 6.68
N GLY A 230 33.28 3.03 7.19
CA GLY A 230 33.68 4.27 6.50
C GLY A 230 32.84 4.64 5.28
N LYS A 231 31.75 3.92 5.00
CA LYS A 231 30.79 4.26 3.96
C LYS A 231 29.60 5.00 4.54
N LYS A 232 28.95 5.79 3.71
CA LYS A 232 27.77 6.55 4.07
C LYS A 232 26.59 6.14 3.19
N GLY A 233 25.41 6.10 3.78
CA GLY A 233 24.14 5.91 3.07
C GLY A 233 23.49 7.23 2.70
N ASN A 234 22.38 7.18 1.95
CA ASN A 234 21.62 8.35 1.49
C ASN A 234 22.49 9.35 0.71
N GLN A 235 23.34 8.84 -0.18
CA GLN A 235 24.18 9.65 -1.06
C GLN A 235 23.58 9.68 -2.47
N PHE A 236 23.22 10.89 -2.94
CA PHE A 236 22.87 11.09 -4.33
C PHE A 236 24.15 11.19 -5.18
N ARG A 237 24.25 10.38 -6.21
CA ARG A 237 25.30 10.47 -7.23
C ARG A 237 24.68 11.04 -8.50
N MET A 238 25.20 12.15 -8.95
CA MET A 238 24.89 12.72 -10.27
C MET A 238 25.86 12.18 -11.32
#